data_e52375c2c5926df18fa5dfd44e138fe5
#
_entry.id   e52375c2c5926df18fa5dfd44e138fe5
#
_cell.length_a   1.000
_cell.length_b   1.000
_cell.length_c   1.000
_cell.angle_alpha   90.00
_cell.angle_beta   90.00
_cell.angle_gamma   90.00
#
_symmetry.space_group_name_H-M   'P 1'
#
loop_
_entity.id
_entity.type
_entity.pdbx_description
1 polymer ?
#
loop_
_entity_poly.entity_id
_entity_poly.type
_entity_poly.pdbx_seq_one_letter_code
_entity_poly.pdbx_strand_id
1 'polypeptide(L)'
;MDYDRSEIQNKVDRLSEIKKEIEKLKLEQDEIEGYFLQLCDADLKNTKLKTVAYCGTDKNRVTATMSESLKQIYPSFFKEIFGEAYADAVTEETKYKLSAPAARMLTNLWQKNYTEMTVEQVIQQLPCDDAVKIVLKKKLKGANFKTDTKNLMAIAGFSQNDAEQYAYFISEAATWESFQQLMKVNKRSETEMKDVLDTINSAIVVEETPKIQIETG
;
A
#
# COMPACT_ATOMS: atom_id res chain seq x y z
N MET A 1 12.96 28.80 7.30
CA MET A 1 13.35 28.24 8.62
C MET A 1 14.70 27.60 8.44
N ASP A 2 15.73 28.14 9.12
CA ASP A 2 17.04 27.46 9.15
C ASP A 2 16.93 26.30 10.16
N TYR A 3 16.93 25.09 9.64
CA TYR A 3 16.98 23.88 10.48
C TYR A 3 18.44 23.61 10.86
N ASP A 4 18.70 23.44 12.15
CA ASP A 4 20.00 22.98 12.63
C ASP A 4 20.28 21.55 12.15
N ARG A 5 21.20 21.42 11.21
CA ARG A 5 21.57 20.14 10.60
C ARG A 5 22.12 19.14 11.61
N SER A 6 22.79 19.62 12.65
CA SER A 6 23.31 18.80 13.76
C SER A 6 22.16 18.22 14.61
N GLU A 7 21.14 19.01 14.91
CA GLU A 7 19.96 18.55 15.63
C GLU A 7 19.19 17.48 14.83
N ILE A 8 19.05 17.67 13.52
CA ILE A 8 18.41 16.69 12.64
C ILE A 8 19.17 15.36 12.65
N GLN A 9 20.49 15.38 12.50
CA GLN A 9 21.33 14.18 12.54
C GLN A 9 21.17 13.43 13.86
N ASN A 10 21.30 14.11 14.99
CA ASN A 10 21.15 13.51 16.32
C ASN A 10 19.76 12.85 16.51
N LYS A 11 18.70 13.47 16.01
CA LYS A 11 17.35 12.89 16.09
C LYS A 11 17.19 11.66 15.19
N VAL A 12 17.78 11.66 14.00
CA VAL A 12 17.76 10.50 13.08
C VAL A 12 18.51 9.33 13.72
N ASP A 13 19.73 9.56 14.25
CA ASP A 13 20.53 8.53 14.88
C ASP A 13 19.81 7.94 16.11
N ARG A 14 19.25 8.80 16.98
CA ARG A 14 18.50 8.34 18.14
C ARG A 14 17.26 7.53 17.76
N LEU A 15 16.56 7.93 16.71
CA LEU A 15 15.40 7.20 16.23
C LEU A 15 15.78 5.80 15.66
N SER A 16 16.94 5.72 15.01
CA SER A 16 17.50 4.44 14.54
C SER A 16 17.87 3.50 15.70
N GLU A 17 18.53 4.04 16.76
CA GLU A 17 18.85 3.29 17.98
C GLU A 17 17.59 2.74 18.66
N ILE A 18 16.58 3.60 18.88
CA ILE A 18 15.31 3.21 19.49
C ILE A 18 14.66 2.06 18.68
N LYS A 19 14.72 2.13 17.35
CA LYS A 19 14.17 1.07 16.51
C LYS A 19 14.89 -0.26 16.73
N LYS A 20 16.23 -0.25 16.80
CA LYS A 20 17.03 -1.47 17.09
C LYS A 20 16.71 -2.04 18.49
N GLU A 21 16.55 -1.17 19.50
CA GLU A 21 16.15 -1.58 20.84
C GLU A 21 14.76 -2.24 20.86
N ILE A 22 13.79 -1.65 20.13
CA ILE A 22 12.43 -2.23 20.01
C ILE A 22 12.47 -3.58 19.32
N GLU A 23 13.24 -3.76 18.26
CA GLU A 23 13.39 -5.04 17.56
C GLU A 23 13.99 -6.11 18.47
N LYS A 24 15.02 -5.75 19.25
CA LYS A 24 15.62 -6.66 20.22
C LYS A 24 14.63 -7.10 21.32
N LEU A 25 13.90 -6.12 21.90
CA LEU A 25 12.90 -6.40 22.92
C LEU A 25 11.73 -7.24 22.39
N LYS A 26 11.34 -7.07 21.13
CA LYS A 26 10.33 -7.92 20.49
C LYS A 26 10.80 -9.36 20.35
N LEU A 27 12.04 -9.58 19.94
CA LEU A 27 12.60 -10.94 19.86
C LEU A 27 12.60 -11.63 21.23
N GLU A 28 13.03 -10.91 22.27
CA GLU A 28 12.99 -11.43 23.65
C GLU A 28 11.56 -11.71 24.11
N GLN A 29 10.61 -10.84 23.78
CA GLN A 29 9.18 -11.04 24.05
C GLN A 29 8.67 -12.31 23.35
N ASP A 30 8.95 -12.48 22.06
CA ASP A 30 8.52 -13.63 21.27
C ASP A 30 9.09 -14.95 21.84
N GLU A 31 10.33 -14.96 22.32
CA GLU A 31 10.94 -16.12 22.99
C GLU A 31 10.20 -16.47 24.28
N ILE A 32 9.90 -15.46 25.11
CA ILE A 32 9.19 -15.66 26.38
C ILE A 32 7.75 -16.12 26.13
N GLU A 33 7.07 -15.51 25.16
CA GLU A 33 5.71 -15.92 24.77
C GLU A 33 5.70 -17.35 24.22
N GLY A 34 6.70 -17.73 23.41
CA GLY A 34 6.87 -19.07 22.91
C GLY A 34 7.02 -20.12 24.04
N TYR A 35 7.75 -19.78 25.10
CA TYR A 35 7.85 -20.61 26.28
C TYR A 35 6.49 -20.85 26.96
N PHE A 36 5.70 -19.81 27.18
CA PHE A 36 4.36 -19.94 27.78
C PHE A 36 3.36 -20.64 26.86
N LEU A 37 3.47 -20.51 25.53
CA LEU A 37 2.64 -21.27 24.61
C LEU A 37 2.92 -22.78 24.69
N GLN A 38 4.17 -23.17 24.83
CA GLN A 38 4.54 -24.61 25.05
C GLN A 38 4.00 -25.14 26.37
N LEU A 39 4.11 -24.38 27.47
CA LEU A 39 3.51 -24.75 28.74
C LEU A 39 2.00 -24.87 28.66
N CYS A 40 1.33 -23.92 28.01
CA CYS A 40 -0.11 -23.92 27.79
C CYS A 40 -0.57 -25.17 27.03
N ASP A 41 0.14 -25.57 25.97
CA ASP A 41 -0.17 -26.77 25.21
C ASP A 41 -0.03 -28.06 26.10
N ALA A 42 0.99 -28.12 26.93
CA ALA A 42 1.19 -29.22 27.84
C ALA A 42 0.12 -29.28 28.94
N ASP A 43 -0.20 -28.15 29.58
CA ASP A 43 -1.11 -28.07 30.73
C ASP A 43 -2.58 -28.25 30.32
N LEU A 44 -2.96 -27.82 29.14
CA LEU A 44 -4.33 -27.93 28.65
C LEU A 44 -4.57 -29.19 27.81
N LYS A 45 -3.53 -29.94 27.48
CA LYS A 45 -3.65 -31.19 26.75
C LYS A 45 -4.53 -32.22 27.52
N ASN A 46 -5.54 -32.72 26.81
CA ASN A 46 -6.50 -33.70 27.38
C ASN A 46 -7.35 -33.16 28.54
N THR A 47 -7.47 -31.85 28.70
CA THR A 47 -8.37 -31.26 29.70
C THR A 47 -9.55 -30.58 29.01
N LYS A 48 -10.62 -30.27 29.75
CA LYS A 48 -11.74 -29.44 29.30
C LYS A 48 -11.50 -27.93 29.56
N LEU A 49 -10.42 -27.62 30.26
CA LEU A 49 -10.04 -26.26 30.56
C LEU A 49 -9.51 -25.58 29.26
N LYS A 50 -9.88 -24.36 29.08
CA LYS A 50 -9.46 -23.56 27.91
C LYS A 50 -8.43 -22.49 28.26
N THR A 51 -8.17 -22.29 29.56
CA THR A 51 -7.31 -21.21 30.03
C THR A 51 -6.47 -21.65 31.20
N VAL A 52 -5.21 -21.24 31.22
CA VAL A 52 -4.27 -21.40 32.33
C VAL A 52 -3.58 -20.09 32.64
N ALA A 53 -3.30 -19.83 33.90
CA ALA A 53 -2.64 -18.58 34.32
C ALA A 53 -1.34 -18.92 35.06
N TYR A 54 -0.26 -18.30 34.64
CA TYR A 54 1.06 -18.36 35.23
C TYR A 54 1.32 -17.07 36.01
N CYS A 55 1.64 -17.20 37.31
CA CYS A 55 1.83 -16.05 38.19
C CYS A 55 3.33 -15.79 38.39
N GLY A 56 3.73 -14.57 38.26
CA GLY A 56 5.02 -14.03 38.61
C GLY A 56 4.99 -13.39 40.01
N THR A 57 5.99 -12.56 40.31
CA THR A 57 6.02 -11.70 41.48
C THR A 57 5.10 -10.48 41.29
N ASP A 58 4.77 -9.78 42.36
CA ASP A 58 4.06 -8.50 42.36
C ASP A 58 2.72 -8.48 41.58
N LYS A 59 1.98 -9.60 41.64
CA LYS A 59 0.70 -9.79 40.94
C LYS A 59 0.82 -9.84 39.41
N ASN A 60 2.01 -9.88 38.82
CA ASN A 60 2.19 -10.11 37.41
C ASN A 60 1.66 -11.48 37.00
N ARG A 61 0.99 -11.56 35.86
CA ARG A 61 0.37 -12.78 35.40
C ARG A 61 0.38 -12.89 33.90
N VAL A 62 0.73 -14.03 33.37
CA VAL A 62 0.51 -14.43 31.99
C VAL A 62 -0.68 -15.38 31.95
N THR A 63 -1.68 -15.05 31.13
CA THR A 63 -2.84 -15.91 30.90
C THR A 63 -2.75 -16.46 29.47
N ALA A 64 -2.61 -17.77 29.35
CA ALA A 64 -2.62 -18.46 28.09
C ALA A 64 -3.99 -19.14 27.86
N THR A 65 -4.52 -19.01 26.67
CA THR A 65 -5.85 -19.51 26.31
C THR A 65 -5.77 -20.33 25.02
N MET A 66 -6.34 -21.54 25.05
CA MET A 66 -6.54 -22.36 23.86
C MET A 66 -7.77 -21.83 23.11
N SER A 67 -7.54 -21.10 22.03
CA SER A 67 -8.62 -20.56 21.20
C SER A 67 -9.00 -21.54 20.09
N GLU A 68 -10.28 -21.71 19.86
CA GLU A 68 -10.82 -22.43 18.72
C GLU A 68 -11.36 -21.43 17.71
N SER A 69 -10.96 -21.57 16.45
CA SER A 69 -11.48 -20.76 15.36
C SER A 69 -12.13 -21.63 14.29
N LEU A 70 -13.34 -21.30 13.94
CA LEU A 70 -14.04 -21.95 12.84
C LEU A 70 -13.54 -21.36 11.52
N LYS A 71 -12.96 -22.21 10.65
CA LYS A 71 -12.57 -21.84 9.30
C LYS A 71 -13.62 -22.30 8.31
N GLN A 72 -14.18 -21.37 7.57
CA GLN A 72 -15.15 -21.67 6.53
C GLN A 72 -14.41 -22.14 5.27
N ILE A 73 -14.53 -23.42 4.95
CA ILE A 73 -13.90 -23.99 3.74
C ILE A 73 -14.86 -23.87 2.55
N TYR A 74 -16.13 -24.19 2.75
CA TYR A 74 -17.17 -24.16 1.71
C TYR A 74 -18.41 -23.41 2.21
N PRO A 75 -18.43 -22.06 2.14
CA PRO A 75 -19.58 -21.25 2.59
C PRO A 75 -20.90 -21.60 1.89
N SER A 76 -20.84 -22.16 0.67
CA SER A 76 -22.02 -22.59 -0.08
C SER A 76 -22.88 -23.62 0.64
N PHE A 77 -22.29 -24.45 1.50
CA PHE A 77 -23.03 -25.42 2.29
C PHE A 77 -23.83 -24.80 3.45
N PHE A 78 -23.55 -23.56 3.82
CA PHE A 78 -24.30 -22.93 4.91
C PHE A 78 -25.80 -22.79 4.61
N LYS A 79 -26.17 -22.61 3.33
CA LYS A 79 -27.59 -22.58 2.93
C LYS A 79 -28.28 -23.92 3.18
N GLU A 80 -27.58 -25.02 2.95
CA GLU A 80 -28.09 -26.37 3.23
C GLU A 80 -28.12 -26.65 4.75
N ILE A 81 -27.08 -26.25 5.48
CA ILE A 81 -26.98 -26.49 6.94
C ILE A 81 -28.04 -25.70 7.70
N PHE A 82 -28.26 -24.44 7.38
CA PHE A 82 -29.14 -23.55 8.13
C PHE A 82 -30.57 -23.47 7.56
N GLY A 83 -30.80 -23.88 6.28
CA GLY A 83 -32.12 -23.87 5.66
C GLY A 83 -32.80 -22.51 5.79
N GLU A 84 -34.01 -22.50 6.36
CA GLU A 84 -34.81 -21.28 6.56
C GLU A 84 -34.17 -20.29 7.55
N ALA A 85 -33.31 -20.74 8.46
CA ALA A 85 -32.60 -19.90 9.41
C ALA A 85 -31.34 -19.27 8.83
N TYR A 86 -31.02 -19.43 7.54
CA TYR A 86 -29.80 -18.93 6.93
C TYR A 86 -29.60 -17.42 7.11
N ALA A 87 -30.66 -16.65 6.92
CA ALA A 87 -30.58 -15.17 7.02
C ALA A 87 -30.29 -14.68 8.45
N ASP A 88 -30.68 -15.46 9.47
CA ASP A 88 -30.43 -15.14 10.88
C ASP A 88 -29.02 -15.59 11.33
N ALA A 89 -28.51 -16.65 10.70
CA ALA A 89 -27.24 -17.29 11.09
C ALA A 89 -26.03 -16.80 10.30
N VAL A 90 -26.22 -16.28 9.08
CA VAL A 90 -25.16 -15.93 8.14
C VAL A 90 -25.32 -14.49 7.65
N THR A 91 -24.28 -13.68 7.90
CA THR A 91 -24.19 -12.32 7.36
C THR A 91 -23.29 -12.33 6.12
N GLU A 92 -23.82 -11.83 5.01
CA GLU A 92 -23.06 -11.64 3.79
C GLU A 92 -22.55 -10.18 3.72
N GLU A 93 -21.22 -9.98 3.63
CA GLU A 93 -20.62 -8.66 3.48
C GLU A 93 -20.04 -8.51 2.06
N THR A 94 -20.46 -7.47 1.34
CA THR A 94 -19.85 -7.09 0.07
C THR A 94 -18.78 -6.03 0.30
N LYS A 95 -17.51 -6.35 0.01
CA LYS A 95 -16.39 -5.41 0.10
C LYS A 95 -15.92 -5.01 -1.29
N TYR A 96 -15.91 -3.70 -1.56
CA TYR A 96 -15.36 -3.15 -2.79
C TYR A 96 -13.89 -2.80 -2.58
N LYS A 97 -13.02 -3.35 -3.43
CA LYS A 97 -11.59 -3.06 -3.40
C LYS A 97 -11.11 -2.68 -4.80
N LEU A 98 -10.55 -1.50 -4.91
CA LEU A 98 -9.89 -1.07 -6.14
C LEU A 98 -8.55 -1.81 -6.32
N SER A 99 -8.23 -2.14 -7.57
CA SER A 99 -6.86 -2.55 -7.91
C SER A 99 -5.89 -1.38 -7.73
N ALA A 100 -4.62 -1.65 -7.45
CA ALA A 100 -3.62 -0.60 -7.26
C ALA A 100 -3.50 0.38 -8.47
N PRO A 101 -3.55 -0.08 -9.74
CA PRO A 101 -3.58 0.82 -10.89
C PRO A 101 -4.83 1.71 -10.93
N ALA A 102 -6.01 1.13 -10.64
CA ALA A 102 -7.27 1.89 -10.62
C ALA A 102 -7.27 2.94 -9.51
N ALA A 103 -6.85 2.56 -8.30
CA ALA A 103 -6.74 3.49 -7.18
C ALA A 103 -5.81 4.67 -7.52
N ARG A 104 -4.61 4.39 -8.07
CA ARG A 104 -3.67 5.43 -8.48
C ARG A 104 -4.25 6.36 -9.55
N MET A 105 -4.87 5.81 -10.60
CA MET A 105 -5.50 6.61 -11.64
C MET A 105 -6.56 7.54 -11.05
N LEU A 106 -7.46 7.03 -10.22
CA LEU A 106 -8.51 7.83 -9.58
C LEU A 106 -7.95 8.91 -8.65
N THR A 107 -6.92 8.58 -7.85
CA THR A 107 -6.22 9.56 -7.00
C THR A 107 -5.63 10.70 -7.82
N ASN A 108 -4.91 10.39 -8.89
CA ASN A 108 -4.29 11.41 -9.74
C ASN A 108 -5.34 12.25 -10.47
N LEU A 109 -6.44 11.66 -10.94
CA LEU A 109 -7.54 12.41 -11.58
C LEU A 109 -8.20 13.34 -10.57
N TRP A 110 -8.46 12.90 -9.37
CA TRP A 110 -9.04 13.72 -8.30
C TRP A 110 -8.13 14.89 -7.90
N GLN A 111 -6.81 14.65 -7.78
CA GLN A 111 -5.80 15.68 -7.49
C GLN A 111 -5.49 16.57 -8.67
N LYS A 112 -6.07 16.30 -9.85
CA LYS A 112 -5.76 16.97 -11.13
C LYS A 112 -4.30 16.82 -11.57
N ASN A 113 -3.64 15.74 -11.14
CA ASN A 113 -2.28 15.35 -11.50
C ASN A 113 -2.30 14.54 -12.82
N TYR A 114 -2.73 15.19 -13.90
CA TYR A 114 -2.74 14.63 -15.24
C TYR A 114 -2.53 15.72 -16.29
N THR A 115 -2.06 15.30 -17.46
CA THR A 115 -1.96 16.15 -18.65
C THR A 115 -2.63 15.47 -19.83
N GLU A 116 -3.27 16.23 -20.71
CA GLU A 116 -3.95 15.70 -21.91
C GLU A 116 -2.98 15.20 -22.99
N MET A 117 -1.69 15.20 -22.72
CA MET A 117 -0.67 14.65 -23.60
C MET A 117 -0.54 13.14 -23.39
N THR A 118 -0.10 12.45 -24.45
CA THR A 118 0.33 11.04 -24.32
C THR A 118 1.75 10.93 -23.75
N VAL A 119 2.09 9.79 -23.19
CA VAL A 119 3.47 9.48 -22.74
C VAL A 119 4.46 9.67 -23.89
N GLU A 120 4.07 9.27 -25.10
CA GLU A 120 4.91 9.46 -26.29
C GLU A 120 5.15 10.94 -26.61
N GLN A 121 4.13 11.78 -26.53
CA GLN A 121 4.24 13.23 -26.76
C GLN A 121 5.14 13.88 -25.70
N VAL A 122 5.03 13.49 -24.43
CA VAL A 122 5.92 13.98 -23.38
C VAL A 122 7.38 13.57 -23.67
N ILE A 123 7.62 12.32 -24.05
CA ILE A 123 8.99 11.85 -24.37
C ILE A 123 9.56 12.61 -25.58
N GLN A 124 8.75 12.96 -26.57
CA GLN A 124 9.21 13.74 -27.74
C GLN A 124 9.69 15.15 -27.34
N GLN A 125 9.15 15.72 -26.28
CA GLN A 125 9.54 17.07 -25.80
C GLN A 125 10.79 17.05 -24.91
N LEU A 126 11.29 15.87 -24.51
CA LEU A 126 12.50 15.78 -23.67
C LEU A 126 13.71 16.37 -24.42
N PRO A 127 14.58 17.13 -23.74
CA PRO A 127 15.78 17.73 -24.32
C PRO A 127 16.92 16.70 -24.42
N CYS A 128 16.72 15.69 -25.27
CA CYS A 128 17.71 14.65 -25.56
C CYS A 128 17.59 14.19 -27.02
N ASP A 129 18.60 13.46 -27.49
CA ASP A 129 18.67 12.99 -28.88
C ASP A 129 17.52 12.01 -29.23
N ASP A 130 17.10 12.01 -30.48
CA ASP A 130 16.02 11.16 -30.97
C ASP A 130 16.32 9.66 -30.79
N ALA A 131 17.58 9.24 -30.91
CA ALA A 131 17.99 7.87 -30.63
C ALA A 131 17.72 7.50 -29.15
N VAL A 132 17.95 8.41 -28.22
CA VAL A 132 17.66 8.24 -26.79
C VAL A 132 16.15 8.17 -26.56
N LYS A 133 15.35 9.05 -27.21
CA LYS A 133 13.89 9.03 -27.11
C LYS A 133 13.28 7.70 -27.53
N ILE A 134 13.82 7.07 -28.60
CA ILE A 134 13.37 5.74 -29.04
C ILE A 134 13.56 4.68 -27.94
N VAL A 135 14.68 4.73 -27.20
CA VAL A 135 14.93 3.82 -26.09
C VAL A 135 14.01 4.13 -24.91
N LEU A 136 13.82 5.41 -24.57
CA LEU A 136 12.97 5.85 -23.50
C LEU A 136 11.51 5.45 -23.69
N LYS A 137 10.96 5.52 -24.90
CA LYS A 137 9.59 5.03 -25.25
C LYS A 137 9.34 3.59 -24.85
N LYS A 138 10.37 2.74 -24.89
CA LYS A 138 10.26 1.32 -24.52
C LYS A 138 10.35 1.13 -22.99
N LYS A 139 11.00 2.02 -22.29
CA LYS A 139 11.34 1.88 -20.85
C LYS A 139 10.42 2.67 -19.94
N LEU A 140 9.98 3.86 -20.33
CA LEU A 140 9.13 4.72 -19.53
C LEU A 140 7.66 4.33 -19.69
N LYS A 141 7.00 4.08 -18.58
CA LYS A 141 5.59 3.65 -18.55
C LYS A 141 4.70 4.53 -17.66
N GLY A 142 5.26 5.48 -16.93
CA GLY A 142 4.53 6.29 -15.95
C GLY A 142 3.91 5.51 -14.80
N ALA A 143 4.26 4.21 -14.68
CA ALA A 143 3.68 3.31 -13.70
C ALA A 143 4.46 3.28 -12.38
N ASN A 144 5.76 3.56 -12.41
CA ASN A 144 6.63 3.56 -11.26
C ASN A 144 7.63 4.71 -11.33
N PHE A 145 7.36 5.74 -10.56
CA PHE A 145 8.16 6.97 -10.50
C PHE A 145 9.66 6.70 -10.30
N LYS A 146 10.02 5.88 -9.30
CA LYS A 146 11.43 5.58 -9.01
C LYS A 146 12.14 4.88 -10.18
N THR A 147 11.45 3.98 -10.87
CA THR A 147 11.99 3.27 -12.03
C THR A 147 12.14 4.21 -13.22
N ASP A 148 11.14 5.04 -13.49
CA ASP A 148 11.17 5.99 -14.60
C ASP A 148 12.26 7.05 -14.37
N THR A 149 12.42 7.58 -13.14
CA THR A 149 13.53 8.49 -12.76
C THR A 149 14.90 7.83 -13.02
N LYS A 150 15.10 6.59 -12.55
CA LYS A 150 16.36 5.85 -12.81
C LYS A 150 16.65 5.66 -14.30
N ASN A 151 15.63 5.34 -15.08
CA ASN A 151 15.76 5.18 -16.53
C ASN A 151 16.12 6.50 -17.21
N LEU A 152 15.53 7.62 -16.81
CA LEU A 152 15.86 8.95 -17.33
C LEU A 152 17.30 9.35 -17.02
N MET A 153 17.76 9.11 -15.80
CA MET A 153 19.15 9.37 -15.43
C MET A 153 20.13 8.48 -16.21
N ALA A 154 19.86 7.17 -16.28
CA ALA A 154 20.80 6.20 -16.85
C ALA A 154 20.85 6.26 -18.39
N ILE A 155 19.74 6.55 -19.07
CA ILE A 155 19.62 6.49 -20.54
C ILE A 155 19.84 7.87 -21.16
N ALA A 156 19.27 8.92 -20.57
CA ALA A 156 19.34 10.27 -21.13
C ALA A 156 20.38 11.17 -20.42
N GLY A 157 20.99 10.70 -19.32
CA GLY A 157 22.02 11.45 -18.59
C GLY A 157 21.47 12.68 -17.84
N PHE A 158 20.17 12.74 -17.58
CA PHE A 158 19.59 13.84 -16.81
C PHE A 158 20.07 13.88 -15.37
N SER A 159 20.12 15.08 -14.80
CA SER A 159 20.30 15.24 -13.35
C SER A 159 19.16 14.58 -12.58
N GLN A 160 19.35 14.27 -11.32
CA GLN A 160 18.29 13.69 -10.49
C GLN A 160 17.05 14.59 -10.47
N ASN A 161 17.22 15.89 -10.30
CA ASN A 161 16.10 16.83 -10.25
C ASN A 161 15.32 16.89 -11.57
N ASP A 162 16.02 16.95 -12.71
CA ASP A 162 15.36 16.95 -14.02
C ASP A 162 14.65 15.62 -14.29
N ALA A 163 15.31 14.50 -13.95
CA ALA A 163 14.73 13.17 -14.11
C ALA A 163 13.47 12.99 -13.28
N GLU A 164 13.43 13.51 -12.05
CA GLU A 164 12.24 13.49 -11.20
C GLU A 164 11.11 14.33 -11.79
N GLN A 165 11.41 15.53 -12.29
CA GLN A 165 10.40 16.37 -12.97
C GLN A 165 9.82 15.69 -14.21
N TYR A 166 10.67 15.14 -15.08
CA TYR A 166 10.20 14.43 -16.27
C TYR A 166 9.43 13.15 -15.94
N ALA A 167 9.84 12.41 -14.90
CA ALA A 167 9.10 11.25 -14.43
C ALA A 167 7.69 11.62 -13.93
N TYR A 168 7.54 12.81 -13.34
CA TYR A 168 6.22 13.37 -12.97
C TYR A 168 5.35 13.58 -14.21
N PHE A 169 5.81 14.32 -15.21
CA PHE A 169 5.06 14.56 -16.44
C PHE A 169 4.68 13.26 -17.16
N ILE A 170 5.59 12.27 -17.16
CA ILE A 170 5.31 10.95 -17.74
C ILE A 170 4.21 10.23 -16.95
N SER A 171 4.22 10.33 -15.61
CA SER A 171 3.17 9.75 -14.76
C SER A 171 1.82 10.41 -14.98
N GLU A 172 1.78 11.74 -15.15
CA GLU A 172 0.56 12.50 -15.46
C GLU A 172 -0.01 12.11 -16.84
N ALA A 173 0.86 11.99 -17.85
CA ALA A 173 0.45 11.54 -19.18
C ALA A 173 -0.06 10.09 -19.16
N ALA A 174 0.59 9.19 -18.44
CA ALA A 174 0.15 7.81 -18.29
C ALA A 174 -1.20 7.69 -17.55
N THR A 175 -1.47 8.59 -16.60
CA THR A 175 -2.77 8.68 -15.93
C THR A 175 -3.86 9.04 -16.94
N TRP A 176 -3.64 10.05 -17.78
CA TRP A 176 -4.58 10.47 -18.81
C TRP A 176 -4.82 9.39 -19.87
N GLU A 177 -3.75 8.74 -20.38
CA GLU A 177 -3.88 7.63 -21.32
C GLU A 177 -4.70 6.47 -20.71
N SER A 178 -4.48 6.15 -19.42
CA SER A 178 -5.25 5.10 -18.74
C SER A 178 -6.74 5.47 -18.64
N PHE A 179 -7.03 6.72 -18.34
CA PHE A 179 -8.40 7.23 -18.29
C PHE A 179 -9.05 7.23 -19.68
N GLN A 180 -8.36 7.73 -20.71
CA GLN A 180 -8.85 7.67 -22.09
C GLN A 180 -9.13 6.24 -22.54
N GLN A 181 -8.24 5.29 -22.19
CA GLN A 181 -8.45 3.88 -22.52
C GLN A 181 -9.72 3.33 -21.84
N LEU A 182 -9.96 3.69 -20.57
CA LEU A 182 -11.18 3.32 -19.86
C LEU A 182 -12.42 3.91 -20.55
N MET A 183 -12.38 5.16 -21.00
CA MET A 183 -13.48 5.79 -21.71
C MET A 183 -13.75 5.12 -23.07
N LYS A 184 -12.70 4.78 -23.81
CA LYS A 184 -12.82 4.04 -25.08
C LYS A 184 -13.45 2.66 -24.90
N VAL A 185 -13.01 1.91 -23.90
CA VAL A 185 -13.59 0.57 -23.57
C VAL A 185 -15.06 0.68 -23.25
N ASN A 186 -15.48 1.73 -22.55
CA ASN A 186 -16.87 2.00 -22.19
C ASN A 186 -17.66 2.73 -23.30
N LYS A 187 -17.05 2.99 -24.46
CA LYS A 187 -17.66 3.70 -25.62
C LYS A 187 -18.23 5.05 -25.26
N ARG A 188 -17.56 5.78 -24.36
CA ARG A 188 -17.98 7.10 -23.89
C ARG A 188 -17.42 8.21 -24.80
N SER A 189 -18.24 9.23 -25.02
CA SER A 189 -17.88 10.46 -25.76
C SER A 189 -17.04 11.41 -24.92
N GLU A 190 -16.46 12.44 -25.54
CA GLU A 190 -15.70 13.49 -24.83
C GLU A 190 -16.56 14.27 -23.83
N THR A 191 -17.84 14.46 -24.11
CA THR A 191 -18.78 15.12 -23.19
C THR A 191 -18.97 14.27 -21.93
N GLU A 192 -19.19 12.96 -22.10
CA GLU A 192 -19.33 12.02 -20.99
C GLU A 192 -18.04 11.85 -20.19
N MET A 193 -16.87 12.14 -20.77
CA MET A 193 -15.61 12.16 -20.02
C MET A 193 -15.60 13.21 -18.92
N LYS A 194 -16.17 14.40 -19.17
CA LYS A 194 -16.31 15.45 -18.14
C LYS A 194 -17.23 15.01 -17.02
N ASP A 195 -18.38 14.42 -17.37
CA ASP A 195 -19.32 13.90 -16.38
C ASP A 195 -18.69 12.82 -15.49
N VAL A 196 -17.82 11.98 -16.08
CA VAL A 196 -17.08 10.96 -15.29
C VAL A 196 -16.06 11.61 -14.38
N LEU A 197 -15.34 12.65 -14.80
CA LEU A 197 -14.41 13.40 -13.94
C LEU A 197 -15.15 14.07 -12.77
N ASP A 198 -16.31 14.65 -13.01
CA ASP A 198 -17.15 15.23 -11.97
C ASP A 198 -17.68 14.17 -11.02
N THR A 199 -18.02 12.99 -11.55
CA THR A 199 -18.41 11.83 -10.73
C THR A 199 -17.25 11.37 -9.83
N ILE A 200 -16.02 11.29 -10.36
CA ILE A 200 -14.83 10.94 -9.56
C ILE A 200 -14.65 11.94 -8.41
N ASN A 201 -14.74 13.24 -8.68
CA ASN A 201 -14.60 14.28 -7.67
C ASN A 201 -15.66 14.18 -6.55
N SER A 202 -16.84 13.65 -6.87
CA SER A 202 -17.94 13.48 -5.93
C SER A 202 -17.91 12.14 -5.17
N ALA A 203 -17.33 11.10 -5.79
CA ALA A 203 -17.37 9.72 -5.29
C ALA A 203 -16.20 9.35 -4.37
N ILE A 204 -15.10 10.10 -4.42
CA ILE A 204 -13.89 9.80 -3.64
C ILE A 204 -13.35 11.06 -2.96
N VAL A 205 -12.62 10.84 -1.87
CA VAL A 205 -11.80 11.84 -1.19
C VAL A 205 -10.40 11.27 -1.06
N VAL A 206 -9.38 12.08 -1.36
CA VAL A 206 -7.98 11.73 -1.16
C VAL A 206 -7.45 12.47 0.06
N GLU A 207 -7.03 11.72 1.07
CA GLU A 207 -6.39 12.25 2.27
C GLU A 207 -4.88 12.04 2.18
N GLU A 208 -4.12 13.11 2.36
CA GLU A 208 -2.66 13.06 2.42
C GLU A 208 -2.20 12.98 3.86
N THR A 209 -1.48 11.91 4.19
CA THR A 209 -0.93 11.72 5.53
C THR A 209 0.58 11.53 5.43
N PRO A 210 1.38 12.35 6.12
CA PRO A 210 2.83 12.17 6.16
C PRO A 210 3.18 10.84 6.83
N LYS A 211 4.13 10.12 6.24
CA LYS A 211 4.66 8.85 6.78
C LYS A 211 6.16 8.96 6.98
N ILE A 212 6.62 8.38 8.07
CA ILE A 212 8.04 8.27 8.38
C ILE A 212 8.48 6.82 8.16
N GLN A 213 9.57 6.63 7.43
CA GLN A 213 10.24 5.36 7.30
C GLN A 213 11.63 5.49 7.95
N ILE A 214 11.97 4.55 8.82
CA ILE A 214 13.26 4.50 9.49
C ILE A 214 14.09 3.40 8.81
N GLU A 215 15.26 3.77 8.30
CA GLU A 215 16.24 2.83 7.75
C GLU A 215 17.38 2.69 8.79
N THR A 216 17.67 1.45 9.18
CA THR A 216 18.77 1.12 10.10
C THR A 216 19.92 0.56 9.28
N GLY A 217 21.08 1.20 9.36
CA GLY A 217 22.34 0.74 8.73
C GLY A 217 22.93 -0.48 9.45
#